data_edf742c5baf71ea03eeb00fad269dd41
#
_entry.id   edf742c5baf71ea03eeb00fad269dd41
#
_cell.length_a   1.000
_cell.length_b   1.000
_cell.length_c   1.000
_cell.angle_alpha   90.00
_cell.angle_beta   90.00
_cell.angle_gamma   90.00
#
_symmetry.space_group_name_H-M   'P 1'
#
loop_
_entity.id
_entity.type
_entity.pdbx_description
1 polymer ?
#
loop_
_entity_poly.entity_id
_entity_poly.type
_entity_poly.pdbx_seq_one_letter_code
_entity_poly.pdbx_strand_id
1 'polypeptide(L)'
;MKYVFFLLYGAFTLQLTSQTDTEVIRNIYSYSLSNGQSYQWLDHLSNQIGSRISGTTGDERAVAYKKEYLQKLALDNVWLQPVLVPKWVRGNPEFAYIETAPGETLSVNICALGGSVSTPLQGLKAQVVEVQGLDELELLGRENIAGKIVFFNRPMDETLIHTFRAYGGCVDQRGSGAKEAIKYGAVGVVVRSMNLRLDDFPHTCSTNYGDTSVN
;
A
#
# COMPACT_ATOMS: atom_id res chain seq x y z
N MET A 1 -82.92 -40.06 6.12
CA MET A 1 -82.15 -38.95 6.73
C MET A 1 -80.78 -38.96 6.15
N LYS A 2 -80.47 -37.97 5.31
CA LYS A 2 -79.16 -37.85 4.62
C LYS A 2 -78.40 -36.70 5.32
N TYR A 3 -77.27 -36.98 5.96
CA TYR A 3 -76.38 -35.97 6.55
C TYR A 3 -75.44 -35.47 5.48
N VAL A 4 -75.50 -34.16 5.17
CA VAL A 4 -74.55 -33.46 4.32
C VAL A 4 -73.46 -32.87 5.20
N PHE A 5 -72.23 -33.36 5.06
CA PHE A 5 -71.05 -32.81 5.75
C PHE A 5 -70.52 -31.67 4.91
N PHE A 6 -70.57 -30.42 5.37
CA PHE A 6 -69.91 -29.26 4.82
C PHE A 6 -68.48 -29.20 5.34
N LEU A 7 -67.49 -29.48 4.52
CA LEU A 7 -66.07 -29.28 4.77
C LEU A 7 -65.72 -27.81 4.46
N LEU A 8 -65.57 -26.99 5.48
CA LEU A 8 -65.01 -25.64 5.36
C LEU A 8 -63.49 -25.76 5.19
N TYR A 9 -62.98 -25.62 3.92
CA TYR A 9 -61.59 -25.42 3.67
C TYR A 9 -61.23 -23.95 3.93
N GLY A 10 -60.67 -23.67 5.11
CA GLY A 10 -60.06 -22.36 5.41
C GLY A 10 -58.79 -22.20 4.61
N ALA A 11 -58.82 -21.45 3.53
CA ALA A 11 -57.61 -21.06 2.77
C ALA A 11 -56.86 -20.04 3.60
N PHE A 12 -55.81 -20.48 4.31
CA PHE A 12 -54.84 -19.62 4.94
C PHE A 12 -53.92 -19.11 3.80
N THR A 13 -54.20 -17.92 3.27
CA THR A 13 -53.29 -17.24 2.35
C THR A 13 -52.15 -16.65 3.19
N LEU A 14 -51.00 -17.31 3.21
CA LEU A 14 -49.75 -16.72 3.69
C LEU A 14 -49.40 -15.59 2.70
N GLN A 15 -49.67 -14.36 3.09
CA GLN A 15 -49.11 -13.19 2.36
C GLN A 15 -47.61 -13.15 2.63
N LEU A 16 -46.84 -13.66 1.69
CA LEU A 16 -45.41 -13.41 1.62
C LEU A 16 -45.23 -11.94 1.21
N THR A 17 -45.05 -11.07 2.17
CA THR A 17 -44.62 -9.69 1.91
C THR A 17 -43.18 -9.73 1.50
N SER A 18 -42.92 -9.64 0.20
CA SER A 18 -41.57 -9.40 -0.34
C SER A 18 -41.15 -8.00 0.10
N GLN A 19 -40.03 -7.89 0.80
CA GLN A 19 -39.40 -6.59 1.06
C GLN A 19 -39.00 -5.96 -0.28
N THR A 20 -39.28 -4.67 -0.44
CA THR A 20 -38.80 -3.93 -1.61
C THR A 20 -37.29 -3.71 -1.53
N ASP A 21 -36.60 -3.60 -2.66
CA ASP A 21 -35.15 -3.32 -2.70
C ASP A 21 -34.80 -2.06 -1.89
N THR A 22 -35.67 -1.06 -1.90
CA THR A 22 -35.51 0.17 -1.13
C THR A 22 -35.51 -0.10 0.39
N GLU A 23 -36.39 -0.97 0.88
CA GLU A 23 -36.43 -1.32 2.30
C GLU A 23 -35.22 -2.14 2.72
N VAL A 24 -34.79 -3.08 1.87
CA VAL A 24 -33.59 -3.88 2.10
C VAL A 24 -32.35 -2.97 2.19
N ILE A 25 -32.17 -2.06 1.23
CA ILE A 25 -31.07 -1.10 1.21
C ILE A 25 -31.11 -0.20 2.44
N ARG A 26 -32.28 0.32 2.82
CA ARG A 26 -32.43 1.15 4.02
C ARG A 26 -32.05 0.38 5.29
N ASN A 27 -32.45 -0.87 5.40
CA ASN A 27 -32.12 -1.72 6.54
C ASN A 27 -30.61 -1.99 6.63
N ILE A 28 -29.94 -2.25 5.49
CA ILE A 28 -28.48 -2.41 5.42
C ILE A 28 -27.78 -1.14 5.90
N TYR A 29 -28.20 0.04 5.42
CA TYR A 29 -27.66 1.32 5.85
C TYR A 29 -27.84 1.55 7.36
N SER A 30 -29.06 1.40 7.85
CA SER A 30 -29.38 1.62 9.25
C SER A 30 -28.60 0.67 10.16
N TYR A 31 -28.53 -0.61 9.79
CA TYR A 31 -27.75 -1.60 10.51
C TYR A 31 -26.26 -1.28 10.52
N SER A 32 -25.69 -0.92 9.37
CA SER A 32 -24.28 -0.61 9.24
C SER A 32 -23.87 0.62 10.06
N LEU A 33 -24.72 1.65 10.10
CA LEU A 33 -24.47 2.86 10.89
C LEU A 33 -24.57 2.61 12.42
N SER A 34 -25.44 1.69 12.83
CA SER A 34 -25.67 1.42 14.26
C SER A 34 -24.80 0.30 14.82
N ASN A 35 -24.38 -0.66 13.98
CA ASN A 35 -23.67 -1.88 14.38
C ASN A 35 -22.36 -2.09 13.63
N GLY A 36 -21.85 -1.06 12.95
CA GLY A 36 -20.61 -1.15 12.19
C GLY A 36 -19.42 -1.46 13.09
N GLN A 37 -18.63 -2.46 12.72
CA GLN A 37 -17.44 -2.91 13.46
C GLN A 37 -16.13 -2.62 12.72
N SER A 38 -16.20 -1.90 11.61
CA SER A 38 -15.04 -1.64 10.75
C SER A 38 -13.91 -0.91 11.49
N TYR A 39 -14.27 0.00 12.40
CA TYR A 39 -13.30 0.72 13.21
C TYR A 39 -12.55 -0.22 14.17
N GLN A 40 -13.25 -1.11 14.86
CA GLN A 40 -12.65 -2.07 15.77
C GLN A 40 -11.73 -3.06 15.04
N TRP A 41 -12.12 -3.47 13.82
CA TRP A 41 -11.27 -4.32 12.98
C TRP A 41 -10.02 -3.60 12.54
N LEU A 42 -10.15 -2.35 12.12
CA LEU A 42 -9.02 -1.53 11.72
C LEU A 42 -8.09 -1.27 12.90
N ASP A 43 -8.65 -0.96 14.08
CA ASP A 43 -7.89 -0.76 15.31
C ASP A 43 -7.06 -2.00 15.67
N HIS A 44 -7.68 -3.18 15.66
CA HIS A 44 -6.98 -4.44 15.92
C HIS A 44 -5.87 -4.70 14.90
N LEU A 45 -6.17 -4.55 13.61
CA LEU A 45 -5.18 -4.75 12.54
C LEU A 45 -4.02 -3.76 12.62
N SER A 46 -4.28 -2.52 13.00
CA SER A 46 -3.28 -1.47 13.01
C SER A 46 -2.45 -1.44 14.30
N ASN A 47 -3.10 -1.63 15.45
CA ASN A 47 -2.47 -1.42 16.75
C ASN A 47 -2.07 -2.72 17.46
N GLN A 48 -2.72 -3.86 17.16
CA GLN A 48 -2.38 -5.15 17.77
C GLN A 48 -1.53 -6.04 16.85
N ILE A 49 -1.80 -6.02 15.54
CA ILE A 49 -1.03 -6.78 14.56
C ILE A 49 0.11 -5.93 14.00
N GLY A 50 -0.16 -4.68 13.61
CA GLY A 50 0.83 -3.75 13.08
C GLY A 50 1.13 -3.96 11.60
N SER A 51 2.41 -3.87 11.22
CA SER A 51 2.85 -4.01 9.83
C SER A 51 2.51 -5.39 9.25
N ARG A 52 1.96 -5.40 8.02
CA ARG A 52 1.39 -6.58 7.35
C ARG A 52 1.86 -6.69 5.90
N ILE A 53 3.16 -6.53 5.68
CA ILE A 53 3.73 -6.72 4.34
C ILE A 53 3.56 -8.19 3.97
N SER A 54 3.12 -8.46 2.74
CA SER A 54 2.85 -9.81 2.25
C SER A 54 4.01 -10.79 2.49
N GLY A 55 3.70 -11.98 3.00
CA GLY A 55 4.67 -13.01 3.34
C GLY A 55 5.46 -12.77 4.63
N THR A 56 5.09 -11.78 5.44
CA THR A 56 5.68 -11.56 6.77
C THR A 56 4.83 -12.16 7.87
N THR A 57 5.39 -12.31 9.07
CA THR A 57 4.64 -12.77 10.26
C THR A 57 3.44 -11.89 10.60
N GLY A 58 3.52 -10.58 10.30
CA GLY A 58 2.38 -9.67 10.47
C GLY A 58 1.23 -10.01 9.50
N ASP A 59 1.54 -10.38 8.27
CA ASP A 59 0.58 -10.84 7.29
C ASP A 59 -0.09 -12.16 7.75
N GLU A 60 0.70 -13.15 8.15
CA GLU A 60 0.20 -14.42 8.67
C GLU A 60 -0.76 -14.23 9.87
N ARG A 61 -0.39 -13.35 10.80
CA ARG A 61 -1.25 -12.99 11.96
C ARG A 61 -2.55 -12.32 11.51
N ALA A 62 -2.49 -11.45 10.51
CA ALA A 62 -3.67 -10.78 9.98
C ALA A 62 -4.61 -11.75 9.25
N VAL A 63 -4.05 -12.70 8.50
CA VAL A 63 -4.83 -13.77 7.84
C VAL A 63 -5.51 -14.66 8.88
N ALA A 64 -4.81 -15.08 9.92
CA ALA A 64 -5.36 -15.89 11.01
C ALA A 64 -6.50 -15.15 11.72
N TYR A 65 -6.29 -13.88 12.08
CA TYR A 65 -7.31 -13.04 12.71
C TYR A 65 -8.56 -12.89 11.84
N LYS A 66 -8.39 -12.59 10.56
CA LYS A 66 -9.53 -12.45 9.63
C LYS A 66 -10.29 -13.75 9.48
N LYS A 67 -9.60 -14.89 9.36
CA LYS A 67 -10.25 -16.21 9.28
C LYS A 67 -11.09 -16.48 10.52
N GLU A 68 -10.52 -16.33 11.71
CA GLU A 68 -11.22 -16.53 12.97
C GLU A 68 -12.46 -15.63 13.08
N TYR A 69 -12.32 -14.37 12.69
CA TYR A 69 -13.42 -13.42 12.70
C TYR A 69 -14.54 -13.83 11.73
N LEU A 70 -14.19 -14.15 10.48
CA LEU A 70 -15.16 -14.55 9.46
C LEU A 70 -15.91 -15.84 9.86
N GLN A 71 -15.24 -16.76 10.56
CA GLN A 71 -15.88 -17.98 11.09
C GLN A 71 -16.96 -17.70 12.15
N LYS A 72 -16.90 -16.54 12.81
CA LYS A 72 -17.94 -16.12 13.79
C LYS A 72 -19.16 -15.48 13.13
N LEU A 73 -19.05 -15.11 11.84
CA LEU A 73 -20.17 -14.66 11.04
C LEU A 73 -20.91 -15.89 10.48
N ALA A 74 -22.22 -15.78 10.33
CA ALA A 74 -23.04 -16.87 9.78
C ALA A 74 -22.81 -17.02 8.24
N LEU A 75 -21.59 -17.28 7.83
CA LEU A 75 -21.20 -17.53 6.45
C LEU A 75 -21.21 -19.03 6.17
N ASP A 76 -21.67 -19.45 4.99
CA ASP A 76 -21.75 -20.85 4.59
C ASP A 76 -20.37 -21.52 4.58
N ASN A 77 -19.33 -20.83 4.10
CA ASN A 77 -17.98 -21.35 4.02
C ASN A 77 -16.93 -20.27 4.27
N VAL A 78 -15.88 -20.62 5.01
CA VAL A 78 -14.68 -19.80 5.20
C VAL A 78 -13.44 -20.69 5.02
N TRP A 79 -12.64 -20.39 3.99
CA TRP A 79 -11.42 -21.16 3.70
C TRP A 79 -10.23 -20.25 3.42
N LEU A 80 -9.04 -20.80 3.45
CA LEU A 80 -7.80 -20.15 3.05
C LEU A 80 -7.35 -20.70 1.70
N GLN A 81 -6.93 -19.81 0.80
CA GLN A 81 -6.32 -20.17 -0.46
C GLN A 81 -4.82 -19.86 -0.39
N PRO A 82 -3.92 -20.85 -0.61
CA PRO A 82 -2.49 -20.61 -0.69
C PRO A 82 -2.15 -19.72 -1.89
N VAL A 83 -1.34 -18.70 -1.66
CA VAL A 83 -0.86 -17.78 -2.69
C VAL A 83 0.64 -17.57 -2.51
N LEU A 84 1.41 -17.69 -3.60
CA LEU A 84 2.82 -17.33 -3.60
C LEU A 84 2.95 -15.82 -3.80
N VAL A 85 3.71 -15.19 -2.90
CA VAL A 85 3.96 -13.74 -2.93
C VAL A 85 5.45 -13.46 -2.78
N PRO A 86 5.99 -12.41 -3.41
CA PRO A 86 7.34 -11.94 -3.11
C PRO A 86 7.44 -11.55 -1.64
N LYS A 87 8.45 -12.06 -0.95
CA LYS A 87 8.72 -11.71 0.44
C LYS A 87 9.77 -10.61 0.52
N TRP A 88 9.40 -9.48 1.08
CA TRP A 88 10.32 -8.42 1.43
C TRP A 88 10.15 -8.06 2.90
N VAL A 89 11.24 -7.95 3.63
CA VAL A 89 11.25 -7.63 5.05
C VAL A 89 12.06 -6.35 5.24
N ARG A 90 11.45 -5.35 5.85
CA ARG A 90 12.18 -4.16 6.28
C ARG A 90 13.18 -4.57 7.35
N GLY A 91 14.42 -4.23 7.14
CA GLY A 91 15.51 -4.52 8.08
C GLY A 91 15.52 -3.57 9.28
N ASN A 92 16.73 -3.21 9.72
CA ASN A 92 16.94 -2.18 10.73
C ASN A 92 16.52 -0.80 10.20
N PRO A 93 16.29 0.19 11.09
CA PRO A 93 16.03 1.56 10.66
C PRO A 93 17.11 2.06 9.71
N GLU A 94 16.68 2.66 8.63
CA GLU A 94 17.55 3.25 7.62
C GLU A 94 18.17 4.54 8.14
N PHE A 95 19.36 4.86 7.66
CA PHE A 95 20.00 6.15 7.95
C PHE A 95 20.72 6.70 6.72
N ALA A 96 20.77 8.02 6.61
CA ALA A 96 21.55 8.71 5.60
C ALA A 96 22.12 10.02 6.12
N TYR A 97 23.25 10.41 5.54
CA TYR A 97 23.91 11.67 5.81
C TYR A 97 24.33 12.32 4.50
N ILE A 98 24.21 13.63 4.44
CA ILE A 98 24.79 14.45 3.37
C ILE A 98 26.09 15.03 3.92
N GLU A 99 27.21 14.79 3.26
CA GLU A 99 28.48 15.46 3.54
C GLU A 99 28.47 16.81 2.83
N THR A 100 28.39 17.88 3.60
CA THR A 100 28.32 19.25 3.11
C THR A 100 29.70 19.89 2.94
N ALA A 101 30.68 19.45 3.76
CA ALA A 101 32.09 19.78 3.69
C ALA A 101 32.91 18.64 4.32
N PRO A 102 34.23 18.56 4.10
CA PRO A 102 35.05 17.54 4.73
C PRO A 102 34.88 17.51 6.27
N GLY A 103 34.31 16.40 6.78
CA GLY A 103 34.01 16.20 8.20
C GLY A 103 32.73 16.81 8.72
N GLU A 104 31.96 17.50 7.86
CA GLU A 104 30.65 18.04 8.22
C GLU A 104 29.55 17.21 7.55
N THR A 105 28.63 16.70 8.36
CA THR A 105 27.51 15.87 7.90
C THR A 105 26.18 16.40 8.40
N LEU A 106 25.18 16.36 7.53
CA LEU A 106 23.77 16.61 7.84
C LEU A 106 23.00 15.29 7.80
N SER A 107 22.41 14.88 8.92
CA SER A 107 21.51 13.74 8.95
C SER A 107 20.21 14.06 8.21
N VAL A 108 19.72 13.11 7.40
CA VAL A 108 18.46 13.24 6.68
C VAL A 108 17.56 12.03 6.95
N ASN A 109 16.27 12.28 7.13
CA ASN A 109 15.30 11.23 7.36
C ASN A 109 14.97 10.53 6.05
N ILE A 110 15.21 9.23 6.00
CA ILE A 110 14.90 8.37 4.84
C ILE A 110 14.07 7.17 5.27
N CYS A 111 13.43 6.55 4.29
CA CYS A 111 12.70 5.29 4.47
C CYS A 111 12.88 4.42 3.24
N ALA A 112 13.29 3.18 3.42
CA ALA A 112 13.42 2.23 2.32
C ALA A 112 12.07 1.99 1.65
N LEU A 113 12.06 2.01 0.33
CA LEU A 113 10.90 1.59 -0.47
C LEU A 113 10.76 0.06 -0.42
N GLY A 114 9.52 -0.42 -0.32
CA GLY A 114 9.24 -1.85 -0.38
C GLY A 114 9.80 -2.47 -1.67
N GLY A 115 10.48 -3.62 -1.54
CA GLY A 115 11.18 -4.28 -2.64
C GLY A 115 12.59 -3.75 -2.91
N SER A 116 13.05 -2.70 -2.20
CA SER A 116 14.43 -2.22 -2.37
C SER A 116 15.46 -3.23 -1.83
N VAL A 117 16.64 -3.25 -2.44
CA VAL A 117 17.78 -4.04 -1.97
C VAL A 117 18.60 -3.26 -0.96
N SER A 118 19.28 -3.99 -0.07
CA SER A 118 20.15 -3.39 0.94
C SER A 118 21.40 -2.78 0.32
N THR A 119 21.91 -1.70 0.91
CA THR A 119 23.28 -1.26 0.66
C THR A 119 24.29 -2.29 1.22
N PRO A 120 25.54 -2.27 0.74
CA PRO A 120 26.62 -3.05 1.38
C PRO A 120 26.74 -2.77 2.88
N LEU A 121 27.31 -3.70 3.64
CA LEU A 121 27.44 -3.58 5.12
C LEU A 121 28.17 -2.32 5.56
N GLN A 122 29.13 -1.84 4.78
CA GLN A 122 29.86 -0.59 5.03
C GLN A 122 29.07 0.67 4.63
N GLY A 123 27.86 0.51 4.13
CA GLY A 123 27.07 1.60 3.55
C GLY A 123 27.47 1.91 2.10
N LEU A 124 26.81 2.91 1.53
CA LEU A 124 27.08 3.42 0.19
C LEU A 124 27.35 4.92 0.29
N LYS A 125 28.54 5.34 -0.15
CA LYS A 125 28.92 6.76 -0.26
C LYS A 125 29.22 7.08 -1.73
N ALA A 126 28.51 8.05 -2.29
CA ALA A 126 28.72 8.52 -3.65
C ALA A 126 28.25 9.97 -3.80
N GLN A 127 28.69 10.61 -4.89
CA GLN A 127 28.13 11.91 -5.27
C GLN A 127 26.66 11.78 -5.64
N VAL A 128 25.91 12.85 -5.46
CA VAL A 128 24.48 12.93 -5.82
C VAL A 128 24.32 13.73 -7.09
N VAL A 129 23.49 13.25 -7.99
CA VAL A 129 22.97 14.01 -9.14
C VAL A 129 21.46 14.13 -8.99
N GLU A 130 20.97 15.37 -9.06
CA GLU A 130 19.54 15.67 -8.97
C GLU A 130 18.90 15.66 -10.33
N VAL A 131 17.67 15.12 -10.41
CA VAL A 131 16.81 15.12 -11.61
C VAL A 131 15.36 15.38 -11.22
N GLN A 132 14.60 16.03 -12.12
CA GLN A 132 13.18 16.29 -11.94
C GLN A 132 12.29 15.21 -12.56
N GLY A 133 12.84 14.31 -13.35
CA GLY A 133 12.07 13.24 -13.99
C GLY A 133 12.95 12.16 -14.62
N LEU A 134 12.28 11.14 -15.15
CA LEU A 134 12.96 10.01 -15.80
C LEU A 134 13.62 10.41 -17.12
N ASP A 135 13.06 11.37 -17.83
CA ASP A 135 13.53 11.92 -19.08
C ASP A 135 14.88 12.65 -18.97
N GLU A 136 15.17 13.23 -17.81
CA GLU A 136 16.47 13.88 -17.57
C GLU A 136 17.62 12.88 -17.46
N LEU A 137 17.35 11.61 -17.19
CA LEU A 137 18.40 10.57 -17.17
C LEU A 137 19.04 10.39 -18.55
N GLU A 138 18.24 10.44 -19.61
CA GLU A 138 18.75 10.35 -20.99
C GLU A 138 19.56 11.58 -21.37
N LEU A 139 19.11 12.77 -20.99
CA LEU A 139 19.77 14.03 -21.22
C LEU A 139 21.13 14.13 -20.53
N LEU A 140 21.22 13.62 -19.30
CA LEU A 140 22.48 13.60 -18.55
C LEU A 140 23.46 12.54 -19.07
N GLY A 141 22.94 11.43 -19.54
CA GLY A 141 23.73 10.31 -20.03
C GLY A 141 24.53 9.59 -18.93
N ARG A 142 25.17 8.50 -19.37
CA ARG A 142 25.97 7.65 -18.48
C ARG A 142 27.17 8.37 -17.88
N GLU A 143 27.77 9.29 -18.62
CA GLU A 143 28.96 10.07 -18.20
C GLU A 143 28.70 10.93 -16.97
N ASN A 144 27.43 11.39 -16.77
CA ASN A 144 27.06 12.23 -15.65
C ASN A 144 26.42 11.45 -14.50
N ILE A 145 25.98 10.20 -14.72
CA ILE A 145 25.23 9.40 -13.75
C ILE A 145 26.04 8.23 -13.18
N ALA A 146 26.93 7.63 -13.98
CA ALA A 146 27.63 6.42 -13.55
C ALA A 146 28.41 6.63 -12.24
N GLY A 147 28.23 5.71 -11.29
CA GLY A 147 28.86 5.75 -9.97
C GLY A 147 28.24 6.75 -9.00
N LYS A 148 27.14 7.41 -9.35
CA LYS A 148 26.47 8.40 -8.49
C LYS A 148 25.14 7.86 -7.95
N ILE A 149 24.64 8.52 -6.91
CA ILE A 149 23.27 8.38 -6.42
C ILE A 149 22.39 9.37 -7.19
N VAL A 150 21.32 8.90 -7.79
CA VAL A 150 20.33 9.76 -8.45
C VAL A 150 19.28 10.17 -7.45
N PHE A 151 19.08 11.48 -7.30
CA PHE A 151 18.01 12.05 -6.48
C PHE A 151 16.89 12.57 -7.38
N PHE A 152 15.77 11.86 -7.39
CA PHE A 152 14.54 12.29 -8.06
C PHE A 152 13.81 13.30 -7.19
N ASN A 153 13.74 14.55 -7.60
CA ASN A 153 13.24 15.68 -6.81
C ASN A 153 11.98 16.35 -7.35
N ARG A 154 11.26 15.73 -8.30
CA ARG A 154 9.99 16.30 -8.80
C ARG A 154 8.94 16.31 -7.69
N PRO A 155 8.42 17.50 -7.30
CA PRO A 155 7.39 17.61 -6.28
C PRO A 155 6.02 17.17 -6.80
N MET A 156 5.10 16.92 -5.89
CA MET A 156 3.68 16.91 -6.22
C MET A 156 3.22 18.32 -6.62
N ASP A 157 2.33 18.40 -7.59
CA ASP A 157 1.73 19.67 -8.03
C ASP A 157 0.68 20.13 -6.99
N GLU A 158 1.03 21.15 -6.22
CA GLU A 158 0.19 21.72 -5.15
C GLU A 158 -1.02 22.52 -5.68
N THR A 159 -1.04 22.83 -6.97
CA THR A 159 -2.17 23.57 -7.58
C THR A 159 -3.36 22.68 -7.90
N LEU A 160 -3.17 21.36 -7.87
CA LEU A 160 -4.22 20.40 -8.19
C LEU A 160 -5.10 20.11 -6.98
N ILE A 161 -6.38 20.45 -7.09
CA ILE A 161 -7.40 20.14 -6.07
C ILE A 161 -7.51 18.61 -5.84
N HIS A 162 -7.39 17.83 -6.92
CA HIS A 162 -7.40 16.37 -6.83
C HIS A 162 -6.01 15.83 -6.46
N THR A 163 -5.78 15.62 -5.18
CA THR A 163 -4.50 15.15 -4.63
C THR A 163 -3.98 13.87 -5.32
N PHE A 164 -4.87 12.97 -5.73
CA PHE A 164 -4.48 11.76 -6.45
C PHE A 164 -3.90 12.03 -7.84
N ARG A 165 -4.32 13.11 -8.51
CA ARG A 165 -3.71 13.54 -9.79
C ARG A 165 -2.33 14.12 -9.55
N ALA A 166 -2.17 14.93 -8.50
CA ALA A 166 -0.86 15.47 -8.11
C ALA A 166 0.13 14.34 -7.78
N TYR A 167 -0.32 13.34 -7.03
CA TYR A 167 0.46 12.15 -6.72
C TYR A 167 0.80 11.34 -7.98
N GLY A 168 -0.17 11.10 -8.86
CA GLY A 168 0.02 10.39 -10.13
C GLY A 168 1.04 11.08 -11.04
N GLY A 169 1.13 12.42 -10.96
CA GLY A 169 2.09 13.22 -11.73
C GLY A 169 3.56 13.05 -11.31
N CYS A 170 3.84 12.44 -10.15
CA CYS A 170 5.21 12.25 -9.66
C CYS A 170 5.56 10.81 -9.24
N VAL A 171 4.60 9.87 -9.33
CA VAL A 171 4.77 8.50 -8.81
C VAL A 171 5.74 7.63 -9.61
N ASP A 172 5.93 7.92 -10.88
CA ASP A 172 6.83 7.21 -11.79
C ASP A 172 8.29 7.23 -11.30
N GLN A 173 8.76 8.35 -10.76
CA GLN A 173 10.12 8.46 -10.20
C GLN A 173 10.35 7.48 -9.04
N ARG A 174 9.34 7.16 -8.24
CA ARG A 174 9.43 6.13 -7.20
C ARG A 174 9.30 4.73 -7.78
N GLY A 175 8.28 4.51 -8.61
CA GLY A 175 7.97 3.19 -9.13
C GLY A 175 9.02 2.65 -10.09
N SER A 176 9.60 3.51 -10.92
CA SER A 176 10.50 3.15 -12.01
C SER A 176 11.89 3.80 -11.91
N GLY A 177 12.08 4.77 -11.02
CA GLY A 177 13.33 5.55 -10.96
C GLY A 177 14.57 4.69 -10.81
N ALA A 178 14.57 3.71 -9.91
CA ALA A 178 15.69 2.80 -9.73
C ALA A 178 15.96 1.96 -10.99
N LYS A 179 14.92 1.41 -11.62
CA LYS A 179 15.01 0.64 -12.86
C LYS A 179 15.60 1.46 -14.01
N GLU A 180 15.20 2.70 -14.12
CA GLU A 180 15.68 3.58 -15.19
C GLU A 180 17.11 4.08 -14.92
N ALA A 181 17.40 4.53 -13.70
CA ALA A 181 18.70 5.06 -13.32
C ALA A 181 19.84 4.02 -13.43
N ILE A 182 19.59 2.74 -13.15
CA ILE A 182 20.59 1.68 -13.25
C ILE A 182 21.10 1.49 -14.69
N LYS A 183 20.29 1.78 -15.70
CA LYS A 183 20.70 1.71 -17.12
C LYS A 183 21.87 2.67 -17.43
N TYR A 184 21.95 3.77 -16.67
CA TYR A 184 23.00 4.78 -16.77
C TYR A 184 24.13 4.58 -15.76
N GLY A 185 24.09 3.47 -14.98
CA GLY A 185 25.15 3.12 -14.04
C GLY A 185 25.05 3.83 -12.68
N ALA A 186 23.85 4.29 -12.29
CA ALA A 186 23.62 4.76 -10.95
C ALA A 186 23.88 3.65 -9.91
N VAL A 187 24.47 4.01 -8.77
CA VAL A 187 24.76 3.07 -7.68
C VAL A 187 23.72 3.10 -6.56
N GLY A 188 22.83 4.09 -6.57
CA GLY A 188 21.71 4.23 -5.64
C GLY A 188 20.71 5.25 -6.16
N VAL A 189 19.51 5.20 -5.56
CA VAL A 189 18.43 6.13 -5.90
C VAL A 189 17.80 6.64 -4.61
N VAL A 190 17.55 7.93 -4.56
CA VAL A 190 16.76 8.61 -3.53
C VAL A 190 15.61 9.32 -4.23
N VAL A 191 14.42 9.26 -3.63
CA VAL A 191 13.22 9.88 -4.20
C VAL A 191 12.63 10.84 -3.17
N ARG A 192 12.31 12.06 -3.62
CA ARG A 192 11.58 13.03 -2.80
C ARG A 192 10.27 12.42 -2.29
N SER A 193 9.97 12.62 -1.03
CA SER A 193 8.66 12.25 -0.47
C SER A 193 7.52 12.84 -1.30
N MET A 194 6.59 11.97 -1.72
CA MET A 194 5.44 12.37 -2.53
C MET A 194 4.28 12.78 -1.63
N ASN A 195 4.44 13.92 -1.01
CA ASN A 195 3.44 14.61 -0.22
C ASN A 195 3.58 16.12 -0.45
N LEU A 196 2.58 16.89 -0.05
CA LEU A 196 2.61 18.36 -0.15
C LEU A 196 3.32 19.01 1.06
N ARG A 197 3.57 18.25 2.13
CA ARG A 197 4.33 18.70 3.29
C ARG A 197 5.78 18.29 3.15
N LEU A 198 6.68 19.17 3.51
CA LEU A 198 8.08 18.86 3.73
C LEU A 198 8.29 18.67 5.24
N ASP A 199 7.97 17.49 5.71
CA ASP A 199 8.10 17.08 7.10
C ASP A 199 9.10 15.93 7.25
N ASP A 200 9.36 15.53 8.50
CA ASP A 200 10.31 14.46 8.83
C ASP A 200 9.73 13.04 8.71
N PHE A 201 8.56 12.91 8.05
CA PHE A 201 7.90 11.63 7.83
C PHE A 201 7.98 11.19 6.37
N PRO A 202 9.02 10.42 5.98
CA PRO A 202 9.18 10.01 4.59
C PRO A 202 7.99 9.22 4.08
N HIS A 203 7.49 9.59 2.90
CA HIS A 203 6.45 8.83 2.22
C HIS A 203 7.03 7.56 1.64
N THR A 204 6.57 6.42 2.10
CA THR A 204 7.00 5.11 1.60
C THR A 204 5.96 4.51 0.64
N CYS A 205 6.31 3.49 -0.06
CA CYS A 205 5.54 2.49 -0.80
C CYS A 205 6.54 1.49 -1.39
N SER A 206 6.33 1.00 -2.62
CA SER A 206 7.23 0.06 -3.27
C SER A 206 7.95 0.69 -4.47
N THR A 207 9.12 0.13 -4.80
CA THR A 207 9.82 0.32 -6.06
C THR A 207 9.85 -0.97 -6.86
N ASN A 208 10.09 -0.88 -8.16
CA ASN A 208 10.18 -2.02 -9.06
C ASN A 208 11.47 -1.92 -9.90
N TYR A 209 12.27 -2.95 -9.86
CA TYR A 209 13.48 -3.07 -10.67
C TYR A 209 13.24 -3.72 -12.05
N GLY A 210 12.02 -4.16 -12.32
CA GLY A 210 11.69 -4.96 -13.50
C GLY A 210 12.38 -6.32 -13.46
N ASP A 211 12.75 -6.83 -14.66
CA ASP A 211 13.49 -8.09 -14.80
C ASP A 211 15.01 -7.91 -14.65
N THR A 212 15.47 -6.75 -14.21
CA THR A 212 16.90 -6.49 -13.96
C THR A 212 17.34 -7.23 -12.69
N SER A 213 18.32 -8.11 -12.81
CA SER A 213 19.04 -8.66 -11.66
C SER A 213 19.79 -7.52 -10.97
N VAL A 214 19.30 -7.09 -9.83
CA VAL A 214 20.00 -6.15 -8.96
C VAL A 214 20.87 -6.99 -8.05
N ASN A 215 22.17 -6.95 -8.26
CA ASN A 215 23.19 -7.58 -7.42
C ASN A 215 23.62 -6.64 -6.32
#